data_66753acb8c2e5fcb79b1337745b75241
#
_entry.id   66753acb8c2e5fcb79b1337745b75241
#
_cell.length_a   1.000
_cell.length_b   1.000
_cell.length_c   1.000
_cell.angle_alpha   90.00
_cell.angle_beta   90.00
_cell.angle_gamma   90.00
#
_symmetry.space_group_name_H-M   'P 1'
#
loop_
_entity.id
_entity.type
_entity.pdbx_description
1 polymer ?
#
loop_
_entity_poly.entity_id
_entity_poly.type
_entity_poly.pdbx_seq_one_letter_code
_entity_poly.pdbx_strand_id
1 'polypeptide(L)'
;MQVLLIAFAAVAGLLNTIQTGTNATLNKSLGAPVWAAAAVGTATFLTTLFAALTVMLFAGQRPSAEAVANVPWWAWTGGVLGAVYVLATMLVADKVGAAIFMGVTITVAIVVSLTMDHFGVLGFEVHKAGLARIVGGLLMIAGLGLIAKF
;
A
#
# COMPACT_ATOMS: atom_id res chain seq x y z
N MET A 1 22.88 -1.49 5.92
CA MET A 1 21.49 -1.47 6.42
C MET A 1 20.53 -0.84 5.41
N GLN A 2 20.77 0.38 4.92
CA GLN A 2 19.89 1.06 3.93
C GLN A 2 19.64 0.24 2.66
N VAL A 3 20.66 -0.39 2.07
CA VAL A 3 20.51 -1.20 0.84
C VAL A 3 19.52 -2.36 1.04
N LEU A 4 19.57 -3.03 2.20
CA LEU A 4 18.63 -4.13 2.52
C LEU A 4 17.20 -3.64 2.66
N LEU A 5 17.00 -2.46 3.27
CA LEU A 5 15.66 -1.85 3.40
C LEU A 5 15.09 -1.46 2.03
N ILE A 6 15.93 -0.90 1.15
CA ILE A 6 15.53 -0.55 -0.23
C ILE A 6 15.22 -1.83 -1.03
N ALA A 7 16.04 -2.87 -0.91
CA ALA A 7 15.77 -4.15 -1.56
C ALA A 7 14.45 -4.78 -1.07
N PHE A 8 14.18 -4.73 0.23
CA PHE A 8 12.91 -5.19 0.78
C PHE A 8 11.71 -4.38 0.26
N ALA A 9 11.84 -3.06 0.16
CA ALA A 9 10.82 -2.20 -0.44
C ALA A 9 10.57 -2.54 -1.92
N ALA A 10 11.62 -2.85 -2.69
CA ALA A 10 11.47 -3.29 -4.08
C ALA A 10 10.70 -4.63 -4.18
N VAL A 11 11.01 -5.59 -3.30
CA VAL A 11 10.27 -6.85 -3.22
C VAL A 11 8.80 -6.60 -2.84
N ALA A 12 8.53 -5.71 -1.90
CA ALA A 12 7.16 -5.34 -1.54
C ALA A 12 6.39 -4.74 -2.74
N GLY A 13 7.04 -3.91 -3.56
CA GLY A 13 6.46 -3.38 -4.81
C GLY A 13 6.15 -4.49 -5.82
N LEU A 14 7.05 -5.45 -6.01
CA LEU A 14 6.82 -6.62 -6.85
C LEU A 14 5.60 -7.42 -6.37
N LEU A 15 5.56 -7.74 -5.08
CA LEU A 15 4.46 -8.49 -4.48
C LEU A 15 3.11 -7.75 -4.60
N ASN A 16 3.10 -6.44 -4.43
CA ASN A 16 1.90 -5.62 -4.61
C ASN A 16 1.37 -5.67 -6.06
N THR A 17 2.27 -5.68 -7.05
CA THR A 17 1.89 -5.81 -8.46
C THR A 17 1.29 -7.20 -8.76
N ILE A 18 1.91 -8.27 -8.25
CA ILE A 18 1.39 -9.64 -8.36
C ILE A 18 0.02 -9.73 -7.67
N GLN A 19 -0.11 -9.16 -6.47
CA GLN A 19 -1.37 -9.13 -5.73
C GLN A 19 -2.49 -8.45 -6.54
N THR A 20 -2.20 -7.36 -7.23
CA THR A 20 -3.18 -6.68 -8.09
C THR A 20 -3.71 -7.62 -9.18
N GLY A 21 -2.85 -8.40 -9.82
CA GLY A 21 -3.24 -9.39 -10.83
C GLY A 21 -4.05 -10.55 -10.25
N THR A 22 -3.63 -11.08 -9.10
CA THR A 22 -4.38 -12.17 -8.41
C THR A 22 -5.75 -11.70 -7.94
N ASN A 23 -5.86 -10.47 -7.43
CA ASN A 23 -7.12 -9.86 -7.03
C ASN A 23 -8.07 -9.72 -8.21
N ALA A 24 -7.58 -9.24 -9.35
CA ALA A 24 -8.38 -9.13 -10.58
C ALA A 24 -8.90 -10.51 -11.05
N THR A 25 -8.04 -11.54 -11.01
CA THR A 25 -8.41 -12.92 -11.35
C THR A 25 -9.47 -13.46 -10.40
N LEU A 26 -9.30 -13.27 -9.09
CA LEU A 26 -10.26 -13.70 -8.08
C LEU A 26 -11.63 -13.03 -8.30
N ASN A 27 -11.64 -11.73 -8.56
CA ASN A 27 -12.86 -10.99 -8.85
C ASN A 27 -13.58 -11.53 -10.10
N LYS A 28 -12.83 -11.79 -11.18
CA LYS A 28 -13.41 -12.41 -12.41
C LYS A 28 -14.03 -13.77 -12.13
N SER A 29 -13.35 -14.60 -11.34
CA SER A 29 -13.82 -15.95 -11.03
C SER A 29 -15.07 -15.97 -10.15
N LEU A 30 -15.17 -15.03 -9.20
CA LEU A 30 -16.31 -14.95 -8.29
C LEU A 30 -17.46 -14.12 -8.84
N GLY A 31 -17.22 -13.21 -9.79
CA GLY A 31 -18.22 -12.27 -10.30
C GLY A 31 -18.79 -11.33 -9.23
N ALA A 32 -18.13 -11.20 -8.07
CA ALA A 32 -18.63 -10.50 -6.90
C ALA A 32 -17.49 -9.74 -6.20
N PRO A 33 -17.20 -8.49 -6.60
CA PRO A 33 -16.03 -7.73 -6.16
C PRO A 33 -15.91 -7.57 -4.62
N VAL A 34 -17.04 -7.36 -3.94
CA VAL A 34 -17.07 -7.19 -2.48
C VAL A 34 -16.69 -8.49 -1.76
N TRP A 35 -17.17 -9.64 -2.26
CA TRP A 35 -16.82 -10.95 -1.70
C TRP A 35 -15.36 -11.32 -1.98
N ALA A 36 -14.86 -10.99 -3.18
CA ALA A 36 -13.46 -11.16 -3.52
C ALA A 36 -12.57 -10.30 -2.59
N ALA A 37 -12.94 -9.03 -2.36
CA ALA A 37 -12.23 -8.16 -1.43
C ALA A 37 -12.29 -8.69 0.02
N ALA A 38 -13.43 -9.21 0.47
CA ALA A 38 -13.55 -9.82 1.77
C ALA A 38 -12.65 -11.07 1.94
N ALA A 39 -12.56 -11.92 0.91
CA ALA A 39 -11.68 -13.07 0.90
C ALA A 39 -10.20 -12.66 1.01
N VAL A 40 -9.76 -11.65 0.25
CA VAL A 40 -8.40 -11.10 0.32
C VAL A 40 -8.14 -10.48 1.70
N GLY A 41 -9.07 -9.70 2.23
CA GLY A 41 -8.97 -9.11 3.56
C GLY A 41 -8.82 -10.17 4.66
N THR A 42 -9.60 -11.25 4.58
CA THR A 42 -9.51 -12.39 5.48
C THR A 42 -8.15 -13.08 5.39
N ALA A 43 -7.67 -13.35 4.18
CA ALA A 43 -6.34 -13.95 3.97
C ALA A 43 -5.23 -13.06 4.52
N THR A 44 -5.30 -11.75 4.30
CA THR A 44 -4.35 -10.77 4.86
C THR A 44 -4.37 -10.78 6.38
N PHE A 45 -5.56 -10.75 6.98
CA PHE A 45 -5.73 -10.83 8.43
C PHE A 45 -5.12 -12.11 9.01
N LEU A 46 -5.44 -13.26 8.46
CA LEU A 46 -4.93 -14.55 8.94
C LEU A 46 -3.40 -14.64 8.80
N THR A 47 -2.84 -14.17 7.69
CA THR A 47 -1.38 -14.16 7.47
C THR A 47 -0.66 -13.25 8.46
N THR A 48 -1.16 -12.05 8.68
CA THR A 48 -0.57 -11.09 9.63
C THR A 48 -0.75 -11.54 11.07
N LEU A 49 -1.91 -12.14 11.41
CA LEU A 49 -2.13 -12.75 12.73
C LEU A 49 -1.16 -13.90 12.98
N PHE A 50 -0.98 -14.79 12.01
CA PHE A 50 -0.01 -15.88 12.11
C PHE A 50 1.41 -15.36 12.34
N ALA A 51 1.83 -14.34 11.58
CA ALA A 51 3.13 -13.70 11.77
C ALA A 51 3.26 -13.07 13.17
N ALA A 52 2.24 -12.37 13.66
CA ALA A 52 2.23 -11.77 15.00
C ALA A 52 2.33 -12.82 16.10
N LEU A 53 1.58 -13.93 15.99
CA LEU A 53 1.65 -15.03 16.92
C LEU A 53 3.02 -15.73 16.92
N THR A 54 3.62 -15.87 15.72
CA THR A 54 4.98 -16.43 15.59
C THR A 54 6.00 -15.54 16.31
N VAL A 55 5.96 -14.23 16.09
CA VAL A 55 6.85 -13.27 16.77
C VAL A 55 6.61 -13.29 18.28
N MET A 56 5.36 -13.37 18.73
CA MET A 56 5.04 -13.46 20.15
C MET A 56 5.61 -14.75 20.78
N LEU A 57 5.49 -15.89 20.12
CA LEU A 57 5.94 -17.17 20.63
C LEU A 57 7.47 -17.31 20.66
N PHE A 58 8.16 -16.87 19.61
CA PHE A 58 9.61 -17.07 19.46
C PHE A 58 10.46 -15.89 19.96
N ALA A 59 9.95 -14.65 19.89
CA ALA A 59 10.67 -13.46 20.32
C ALA A 59 10.10 -12.80 21.58
N GLY A 60 8.99 -13.30 22.12
CA GLY A 60 8.34 -12.75 23.32
C GLY A 60 7.78 -11.34 23.11
N GLN A 61 7.76 -10.81 21.88
CA GLN A 61 7.33 -9.45 21.58
C GLN A 61 5.80 -9.40 21.52
N ARG A 62 5.23 -8.59 22.39
CA ARG A 62 3.80 -8.26 22.41
C ARG A 62 3.62 -6.80 22.79
N PRO A 63 2.62 -6.10 22.24
CA PRO A 63 2.34 -4.74 22.68
C PRO A 63 1.86 -4.75 24.14
N SER A 64 2.30 -3.78 24.93
CA SER A 64 1.74 -3.56 26.26
C SER A 64 0.34 -2.95 26.17
N ALA A 65 -0.49 -3.17 27.18
CA ALA A 65 -1.82 -2.54 27.24
C ALA A 65 -1.74 -1.01 27.21
N GLU A 66 -0.72 -0.45 27.85
CA GLU A 66 -0.46 0.98 27.85
C GLU A 66 -0.10 1.50 26.44
N ALA A 67 0.76 0.77 25.72
CA ALA A 67 1.10 1.13 24.34
C ALA A 67 -0.13 1.14 23.44
N VAL A 68 -1.01 0.14 23.57
CA VAL A 68 -2.28 0.05 22.81
C VAL A 68 -3.21 1.21 23.17
N ALA A 69 -3.34 1.56 24.45
CA ALA A 69 -4.22 2.63 24.90
C ALA A 69 -3.77 4.03 24.42
N ASN A 70 -2.47 4.20 24.20
CA ASN A 70 -1.90 5.46 23.72
C ASN A 70 -1.89 5.61 22.19
N VAL A 71 -2.37 4.61 21.43
CA VAL A 71 -2.48 4.71 19.97
C VAL A 71 -3.54 5.74 19.61
N PRO A 72 -3.22 6.78 18.82
CA PRO A 72 -4.22 7.75 18.40
C PRO A 72 -5.29 7.07 17.54
N TRP A 73 -6.55 7.46 17.74
CA TRP A 73 -7.71 6.81 17.10
C TRP A 73 -7.60 6.74 15.57
N TRP A 74 -7.04 7.76 14.94
CA TRP A 74 -6.88 7.82 13.49
C TRP A 74 -5.91 6.75 12.94
N ALA A 75 -4.94 6.27 13.76
CA ALA A 75 -4.01 5.24 13.31
C ALA A 75 -4.71 3.90 13.02
N TRP A 76 -5.87 3.66 13.65
CA TRP A 76 -6.68 2.46 13.40
C TRP A 76 -7.41 2.49 12.05
N THR A 77 -7.54 3.65 11.42
CA THR A 77 -8.20 3.79 10.12
C THR A 77 -7.43 3.15 8.97
N GLY A 78 -6.13 2.85 9.15
CA GLY A 78 -5.29 2.23 8.13
C GLY A 78 -5.88 0.94 7.55
N GLY A 79 -6.52 0.12 8.38
CA GLY A 79 -7.20 -1.10 7.92
C GLY A 79 -8.37 -0.82 6.98
N VAL A 80 -9.16 0.20 7.28
CA VAL A 80 -10.29 0.63 6.43
C VAL A 80 -9.78 1.18 5.09
N LEU A 81 -8.74 2.02 5.12
CA LEU A 81 -8.12 2.55 3.90
C LEU A 81 -7.54 1.43 3.03
N GLY A 82 -6.91 0.43 3.66
CA GLY A 82 -6.42 -0.77 2.96
C GLY A 82 -7.55 -1.57 2.30
N ALA A 83 -8.69 -1.74 2.97
CA ALA A 83 -9.86 -2.42 2.41
C ALA A 83 -10.43 -1.68 1.20
N VAL A 84 -10.51 -0.34 1.26
CA VAL A 84 -10.92 0.50 0.12
C VAL A 84 -9.94 0.34 -1.06
N TYR A 85 -8.64 0.32 -0.79
CA TYR A 85 -7.62 0.09 -1.83
C TYR A 85 -7.78 -1.29 -2.49
N VAL A 86 -7.96 -2.36 -1.71
CA VAL A 86 -8.20 -3.71 -2.23
C VAL A 86 -9.46 -3.74 -3.10
N LEU A 87 -10.54 -3.11 -2.65
CA LEU A 87 -11.76 -3.03 -3.45
C LEU A 87 -11.54 -2.25 -4.76
N ALA A 88 -10.77 -1.17 -4.73
CA ALA A 88 -10.39 -0.42 -5.92
C ALA A 88 -9.60 -1.30 -6.92
N THR A 89 -8.68 -2.15 -6.46
CA THR A 89 -7.96 -3.09 -7.35
C THR A 89 -8.92 -4.00 -8.10
N MET A 90 -9.97 -4.47 -7.45
CA MET A 90 -10.95 -5.39 -8.02
C MET A 90 -11.91 -4.72 -9.00
N LEU A 91 -12.27 -3.47 -8.73
CA LEU A 91 -13.22 -2.74 -9.54
C LEU A 91 -12.60 -2.06 -10.77
N VAL A 92 -11.32 -1.68 -10.68
CA VAL A 92 -10.67 -0.78 -11.63
C VAL A 92 -9.54 -1.44 -12.40
N ALA A 93 -8.65 -2.22 -11.75
CA ALA A 93 -7.42 -2.71 -12.38
C ALA A 93 -7.69 -3.53 -13.64
N ASP A 94 -8.75 -4.35 -13.66
CA ASP A 94 -9.13 -5.14 -14.80
C ASP A 94 -9.66 -4.32 -16.00
N LYS A 95 -10.28 -3.17 -15.71
CA LYS A 95 -10.89 -2.30 -16.72
C LYS A 95 -9.87 -1.40 -17.41
N VAL A 96 -8.90 -0.88 -16.65
CA VAL A 96 -7.91 0.08 -17.17
C VAL A 96 -6.58 -0.59 -17.53
N GLY A 97 -6.38 -1.83 -17.11
CA GLY A 97 -5.12 -2.54 -17.24
C GLY A 97 -4.19 -2.35 -16.03
N ALA A 98 -3.39 -3.37 -15.74
CA ALA A 98 -2.51 -3.39 -14.56
C ALA A 98 -1.48 -2.27 -14.59
N ALA A 99 -0.87 -1.98 -15.74
CA ALA A 99 0.17 -0.94 -15.85
C ALA A 99 -0.38 0.46 -15.58
N ILE A 100 -1.57 0.79 -16.11
CA ILE A 100 -2.21 2.08 -15.89
C ILE A 100 -2.66 2.19 -14.43
N PHE A 101 -3.32 1.17 -13.89
CA PHE A 101 -3.75 1.16 -12.49
C PHE A 101 -2.58 1.38 -11.53
N MET A 102 -1.51 0.60 -11.68
CA MET A 102 -0.31 0.71 -10.85
C MET A 102 0.41 2.05 -11.08
N GLY A 103 0.51 2.51 -12.32
CA GLY A 103 1.11 3.79 -12.65
C GLY A 103 0.39 4.95 -11.95
N VAL A 104 -0.94 5.00 -12.01
CA VAL A 104 -1.75 6.03 -11.33
C VAL A 104 -1.57 5.95 -9.82
N THR A 105 -1.74 4.77 -9.23
CA THR A 105 -1.66 4.60 -7.77
C THR A 105 -0.29 4.95 -7.21
N ILE A 106 0.80 4.53 -7.86
CA ILE A 106 2.17 4.83 -7.44
C ILE A 106 2.46 6.34 -7.60
N THR A 107 2.06 6.93 -8.72
CA THR A 107 2.29 8.36 -8.96
C THR A 107 1.57 9.22 -7.91
N VAL A 108 0.29 8.94 -7.65
CA VAL A 108 -0.49 9.63 -6.61
C VAL A 108 0.13 9.38 -5.23
N ALA A 109 0.52 8.14 -4.92
CA ALA A 109 1.15 7.82 -3.64
C ALA A 109 2.44 8.63 -3.42
N ILE A 110 3.29 8.80 -4.43
CA ILE A 110 4.52 9.58 -4.32
C ILE A 110 4.21 11.07 -4.12
N VAL A 111 3.27 11.64 -4.87
CA VAL A 111 2.88 13.06 -4.69
C VAL A 111 2.35 13.30 -3.27
N VAL A 112 1.47 12.41 -2.79
CA VAL A 112 0.93 12.48 -1.42
C VAL A 112 2.05 12.29 -0.41
N SER A 113 2.95 11.31 -0.59
CA SER A 113 4.08 11.08 0.32
C SER A 113 5.02 12.28 0.41
N LEU A 114 5.32 12.94 -0.73
CA LEU A 114 6.13 14.16 -0.72
C LEU A 114 5.46 15.30 0.09
N THR A 115 4.14 15.38 0.01
CA THR A 115 3.36 16.35 0.81
C THR A 115 3.41 15.97 2.30
N MET A 116 3.22 14.69 2.63
CA MET A 116 3.28 14.19 4.02
C MET A 116 4.68 14.41 4.62
N ASP A 117 5.74 14.09 3.89
CA ASP A 117 7.13 14.33 4.30
C ASP A 117 7.41 15.84 4.49
N HIS A 118 6.88 16.70 3.61
CA HIS A 118 7.10 18.15 3.69
C HIS A 118 6.53 18.75 4.97
N PHE A 119 5.33 18.32 5.36
CA PHE A 119 4.61 18.86 6.52
C PHE A 119 4.77 17.99 7.79
N GLY A 120 5.40 16.83 7.71
CA GLY A 120 5.56 15.93 8.86
C GLY A 120 4.24 15.40 9.42
N VAL A 121 3.22 15.20 8.57
CA VAL A 121 1.91 14.72 9.01
C VAL A 121 1.88 13.21 9.20
N LEU A 122 0.93 12.72 9.99
CA LEU A 122 0.71 11.29 10.28
C LEU A 122 1.93 10.58 10.92
N GLY A 123 2.81 11.32 11.60
CA GLY A 123 3.97 10.78 12.30
C GLY A 123 5.23 10.60 11.44
N PHE A 124 5.22 11.08 10.19
CA PHE A 124 6.44 11.11 9.37
C PHE A 124 7.39 12.22 9.82
N GLU A 125 8.70 11.97 9.70
CA GLU A 125 9.72 12.99 9.92
C GLU A 125 9.66 14.04 8.82
N VAL A 126 9.93 15.31 9.19
CA VAL A 126 9.90 16.42 8.23
C VAL A 126 11.07 16.34 7.28
N HIS A 127 10.80 16.05 6.03
CA HIS A 127 11.77 16.11 4.94
C HIS A 127 11.27 17.12 3.88
N LYS A 128 11.78 18.34 3.92
CA LYS A 128 11.35 19.40 3.00
C LYS A 128 11.46 18.96 1.53
N ALA A 129 10.38 19.16 0.77
CA ALA A 129 10.36 18.89 -0.65
C ALA A 129 11.27 19.92 -1.38
N GLY A 130 12.50 19.51 -1.67
CA GLY A 130 13.41 20.29 -2.50
C GLY A 130 13.05 20.19 -3.98
N LEU A 131 13.63 21.10 -4.79
CA LEU A 131 13.38 21.17 -6.24
C LEU A 131 13.56 19.81 -6.94
N ALA A 132 14.60 19.05 -6.59
CA ALA A 132 14.86 17.73 -7.18
C ALA A 132 13.72 16.72 -6.92
N ARG A 133 13.12 16.73 -5.72
CA ARG A 133 11.99 15.85 -5.37
C ARG A 133 10.73 16.25 -6.16
N ILE A 134 10.47 17.56 -6.32
CA ILE A 134 9.34 18.07 -7.10
C ILE A 134 9.50 17.68 -8.58
N VAL A 135 10.68 17.88 -9.14
CA VAL A 135 11.00 17.49 -10.53
C VAL A 135 10.85 15.98 -10.71
N GLY A 136 11.33 15.16 -9.77
CA GLY A 136 11.13 13.72 -9.79
C GLY A 136 9.65 13.31 -9.83
N GLY A 137 8.80 13.94 -9.00
CA GLY A 137 7.35 13.72 -9.03
C GLY A 137 6.71 14.11 -10.37
N LEU A 138 7.10 15.24 -10.95
CA LEU A 138 6.62 15.69 -12.26
C LEU A 138 7.03 14.72 -13.40
N LEU A 139 8.25 14.20 -13.36
CA LEU A 139 8.72 13.20 -14.33
C LEU A 139 7.92 11.91 -14.25
N MET A 140 7.52 11.49 -13.05
CA MET A 140 6.64 10.31 -12.88
C MET A 140 5.25 10.54 -13.48
N ILE A 141 4.66 11.72 -13.28
CA ILE A 141 3.38 12.10 -13.89
C ILE A 141 3.50 12.07 -15.42
N ALA A 142 4.58 12.65 -15.96
CA ALA A 142 4.83 12.65 -17.40
C ALA A 142 5.03 11.23 -17.95
N GLY A 143 5.80 10.38 -17.25
CA GLY A 143 6.01 8.98 -17.62
C GLY A 143 4.69 8.16 -17.62
N LEU A 144 3.84 8.37 -16.59
CA LEU A 144 2.51 7.77 -16.56
C LEU A 144 1.65 8.22 -17.75
N GLY A 145 1.69 9.51 -18.11
CA GLY A 145 0.99 10.04 -19.28
C GLY A 145 1.39 9.34 -20.58
N LEU A 146 2.67 9.01 -20.73
CA LEU A 146 3.17 8.22 -21.88
C LEU A 146 2.62 6.79 -21.85
N ILE A 147 2.69 6.11 -20.72
CA ILE A 147 2.16 4.74 -20.57
C ILE A 147 0.65 4.68 -20.85
N ALA A 148 -0.08 5.71 -20.43
CA ALA A 148 -1.53 5.75 -20.63
C ALA A 148 -1.94 6.06 -22.08
N LYS A 149 -1.04 6.71 -22.84
CA LYS A 149 -1.32 7.11 -24.24
C LYS A 149 -0.98 6.01 -25.25
N PHE A 150 0.05 5.22 -24.98
CA PHE A 150 0.60 4.19 -25.87
C PHE A 150 0.47 2.79 -25.29
#